data_ac1fb573205a59b525063ab4529d5fb1
#
_entry.id   ac1fb573205a59b525063ab4529d5fb1
#
_cell.length_a   1.000
_cell.length_b   1.000
_cell.length_c   1.000
_cell.angle_alpha   90.00
_cell.angle_beta   90.00
_cell.angle_gamma   90.00
#
_symmetry.space_group_name_H-M   'P 1'
#
loop_
_entity.id
_entity.type
_entity.pdbx_description
1 polymer ?
#
loop_
_entity_poly.entity_id
_entity_poly.type
_entity_poly.pdbx_seq_one_letter_code
_entity_poly.pdbx_strand_id
1 'polypeptide(L)'
;MAQDSVSRRDFVRRASNTAGVSLAAKTIFLDPLPSYAQNTPVAANDRLRMGMIGVGEQGAGVLRRAIAHPGVECVAACDLWDGRHTLAQEIVGKPIKCTRHYQELLDDKSIDIIINATPDHWHSKIVVDSCNAGKDIYTEKPMTHQVSEGFDIIAAAERNRRIVEIGSGAADSWTSIKARELIASGAIGDVRTIEVSTGRNTPNGAWESWMPPPGLSPDNLDWNTWLGNAPKIPFDPIRFVRWRGYKAYGTGVAGDLMVHLLTALMNSAGITEPPLRAHSTGGLYVFKANGREYPDVHHVIYDYPEFQVIIKLMLTCETHESAKYYGTRGLLEIAGGVITITPQDGKDPDPGWYQQGYPKAMREAYEKQWHLDHDAELPKKKPEPVVYRNPEPAQGLDHLGIFFEAVRTRNPKIITEDAVFGNNAAIACHMANASYFSKSVAVWDSKGRKIRTA
;
A
#
# COMPACT_ATOMS: atom_id res chain seq x y z
N MET A 1 15.69 -40.99 38.64
CA MET A 1 14.73 -40.43 37.68
C MET A 1 15.54 -39.83 36.54
N ALA A 2 15.59 -40.51 35.41
CA ALA A 2 16.36 -40.09 34.23
C ALA A 2 15.61 -38.98 33.52
N GLN A 3 16.28 -37.86 33.31
CA GLN A 3 15.82 -36.80 32.43
C GLN A 3 16.02 -37.26 30.98
N ASP A 4 14.91 -37.49 30.26
CA ASP A 4 14.93 -37.72 28.80
C ASP A 4 15.39 -36.45 28.10
N SER A 5 16.63 -36.43 27.64
CA SER A 5 17.15 -35.39 26.78
C SER A 5 16.62 -35.61 25.33
N VAL A 6 15.69 -34.78 24.89
CA VAL A 6 15.23 -34.76 23.51
C VAL A 6 16.41 -34.43 22.61
N SER A 7 16.75 -35.30 21.66
CA SER A 7 17.88 -35.09 20.76
C SER A 7 17.57 -33.94 19.78
N ARG A 8 18.60 -33.22 19.29
CA ARG A 8 18.47 -32.16 18.25
C ARG A 8 17.74 -32.68 17.02
N ARG A 9 17.86 -33.97 16.71
CA ARG A 9 17.22 -34.62 15.58
C ARG A 9 15.70 -34.80 15.78
N ASP A 10 15.26 -35.08 17.02
CA ASP A 10 13.84 -35.21 17.35
C ASP A 10 13.16 -33.86 17.50
N PHE A 11 13.89 -32.84 17.93
CA PHE A 11 13.42 -31.45 17.90
C PHE A 11 13.17 -30.97 16.46
N VAL A 12 14.12 -31.22 15.55
CA VAL A 12 13.99 -30.85 14.12
C VAL A 12 12.86 -31.67 13.46
N ARG A 13 12.67 -32.93 13.79
CA ARG A 13 11.59 -33.76 13.26
C ARG A 13 10.20 -33.34 13.78
N ARG A 14 10.09 -32.86 14.99
CA ARG A 14 8.84 -32.30 15.55
C ARG A 14 8.54 -30.92 14.98
N ALA A 15 9.56 -30.10 14.73
CA ALA A 15 9.43 -28.83 14.06
C ALA A 15 9.03 -28.97 12.57
N SER A 16 9.46 -30.03 11.88
CA SER A 16 9.09 -30.25 10.46
C SER A 16 7.67 -30.78 10.26
N ASN A 17 7.02 -31.33 11.28
CA ASN A 17 5.62 -31.76 11.18
C ASN A 17 4.60 -30.65 11.53
N THR A 18 5.08 -29.47 11.99
CA THR A 18 4.29 -28.24 12.11
C THR A 18 4.59 -27.24 11.00
N ALA A 19 5.44 -27.59 10.04
CA ALA A 19 5.84 -26.74 8.91
C ALA A 19 4.87 -26.86 7.73
N GLY A 20 3.58 -26.79 7.99
CA GLY A 20 2.54 -26.53 6.99
C GLY A 20 2.31 -25.06 6.68
N VAL A 21 3.17 -24.13 7.17
CA VAL A 21 3.02 -22.67 6.98
C VAL A 21 4.39 -22.02 6.73
N SER A 22 5.17 -22.58 5.85
CA SER A 22 6.44 -21.97 5.46
C SER A 22 6.49 -21.74 3.96
N LEU A 23 5.62 -20.86 3.44
CA LEU A 23 5.72 -20.30 2.08
C LEU A 23 4.98 -18.98 1.96
N ALA A 24 5.18 -18.04 2.88
CA ALA A 24 4.61 -16.71 2.78
C ALA A 24 5.65 -15.58 2.91
N ALA A 25 6.91 -15.86 2.59
CA ALA A 25 7.89 -14.81 2.32
C ALA A 25 7.83 -14.39 0.84
N LYS A 26 6.66 -14.48 0.20
CA LYS A 26 6.42 -13.93 -1.13
C LYS A 26 5.55 -12.70 -0.99
N THR A 27 6.22 -11.56 -1.17
CA THR A 27 5.65 -10.34 -1.73
C THR A 27 4.28 -9.93 -1.19
N ILE A 28 4.28 -8.89 -0.40
CA ILE A 28 3.09 -8.20 0.13
C ILE A 28 2.04 -7.88 -0.97
N PHE A 29 2.31 -8.06 -2.25
CA PHE A 29 1.51 -7.57 -3.38
C PHE A 29 1.56 -8.40 -4.66
N LEU A 30 1.74 -9.71 -4.58
CA LEU A 30 1.40 -10.55 -5.71
C LEU A 30 0.15 -11.34 -5.33
N ASP A 31 -1.01 -10.77 -5.60
CA ASP A 31 -2.19 -11.60 -5.76
C ASP A 31 -1.86 -12.68 -6.78
N PRO A 32 -2.20 -13.96 -6.52
CA PRO A 32 -2.04 -14.99 -7.53
C PRO A 32 -2.75 -14.49 -8.79
N LEU A 33 -2.09 -14.63 -9.95
CA LEU A 33 -2.69 -14.23 -11.23
C LEU A 33 -4.11 -14.82 -11.27
N PRO A 34 -5.15 -13.97 -11.32
CA PRO A 34 -6.50 -14.50 -11.42
C PRO A 34 -6.57 -15.37 -12.66
N SER A 35 -7.12 -16.56 -12.55
CA SER A 35 -7.43 -17.38 -13.71
C SER A 35 -8.62 -16.75 -14.43
N TYR A 36 -8.36 -15.64 -15.15
CA TYR A 36 -9.36 -15.13 -16.07
C TYR A 36 -9.66 -16.23 -17.07
N ALA A 37 -10.93 -16.53 -17.25
CA ALA A 37 -11.35 -17.44 -18.31
C ALA A 37 -10.87 -16.86 -19.65
N GLN A 38 -9.73 -17.36 -20.15
CA GLN A 38 -9.04 -16.91 -21.36
C GLN A 38 -9.86 -17.07 -22.64
N ASN A 39 -11.13 -17.50 -22.53
CA ASN A 39 -11.92 -17.98 -23.64
C ASN A 39 -13.15 -17.14 -24.02
N THR A 40 -13.34 -15.96 -23.44
CA THR A 40 -14.40 -15.08 -23.95
C THR A 40 -13.77 -14.14 -24.99
N PRO A 41 -14.10 -14.29 -26.29
CA PRO A 41 -13.60 -13.39 -27.32
C PRO A 41 -14.09 -11.98 -27.04
N VAL A 42 -13.17 -11.07 -26.76
CA VAL A 42 -13.50 -9.63 -26.64
C VAL A 42 -13.62 -9.07 -28.04
N ALA A 43 -14.74 -8.39 -28.36
CA ALA A 43 -14.94 -7.77 -29.64
C ALA A 43 -13.80 -6.82 -29.99
N ALA A 44 -13.48 -6.68 -31.28
CA ALA A 44 -12.33 -5.87 -31.70
C ALA A 44 -12.40 -4.42 -31.19
N ASN A 45 -13.61 -3.86 -31.09
CA ASN A 45 -13.85 -2.50 -30.61
C ASN A 45 -13.73 -2.35 -29.09
N ASP A 46 -13.77 -3.44 -28.33
CA ASP A 46 -13.67 -3.44 -26.87
C ASP A 46 -12.24 -3.74 -26.38
N ARG A 47 -11.30 -3.93 -27.32
CA ARG A 47 -9.90 -4.14 -27.00
C ARG A 47 -9.26 -2.82 -26.59
N LEU A 48 -8.52 -2.86 -25.48
CA LEU A 48 -7.72 -1.73 -24.99
C LEU A 48 -6.28 -1.88 -25.47
N ARG A 49 -5.82 -0.91 -26.24
CA ARG A 49 -4.43 -0.83 -26.71
C ARG A 49 -3.62 -0.01 -25.70
N MET A 50 -2.65 -0.67 -25.10
CA MET A 50 -1.89 -0.16 -23.97
C MET A 50 -0.47 0.24 -24.39
N GLY A 51 -0.02 1.41 -23.94
CA GLY A 51 1.37 1.82 -23.89
C GLY A 51 1.95 1.61 -22.49
N MET A 52 3.10 0.96 -22.40
CA MET A 52 3.82 0.75 -21.12
C MET A 52 4.98 1.73 -20.98
N ILE A 53 5.04 2.49 -19.88
CA ILE A 53 6.14 3.42 -19.56
C ILE A 53 6.84 2.96 -18.29
N GLY A 54 8.13 2.57 -18.40
CA GLY A 54 8.91 1.97 -17.33
C GLY A 54 8.70 0.45 -17.22
N VAL A 55 9.67 -0.32 -17.70
CA VAL A 55 9.66 -1.79 -17.70
C VAL A 55 10.69 -2.32 -16.70
N GLY A 56 10.76 -1.66 -15.51
CA GLY A 56 11.55 -2.13 -14.39
C GLY A 56 10.96 -3.39 -13.76
N GLU A 57 11.45 -3.78 -12.58
CA GLU A 57 10.95 -4.99 -11.89
C GLU A 57 9.44 -4.94 -11.70
N GLN A 58 8.94 -3.84 -11.10
CA GLN A 58 7.50 -3.66 -10.88
C GLN A 58 6.76 -3.54 -12.22
N GLY A 59 7.28 -2.73 -13.15
CA GLY A 59 6.65 -2.55 -14.47
C GLY A 59 6.54 -3.83 -15.27
N ALA A 60 7.57 -4.69 -15.23
CA ALA A 60 7.52 -6.01 -15.85
C ALA A 60 6.42 -6.91 -15.22
N GLY A 61 6.27 -6.83 -13.90
CA GLY A 61 5.19 -7.52 -13.18
C GLY A 61 3.81 -7.01 -13.57
N VAL A 62 3.62 -5.69 -13.62
CA VAL A 62 2.36 -5.06 -14.05
C VAL A 62 2.05 -5.39 -15.51
N LEU A 63 3.04 -5.32 -16.39
CA LEU A 63 2.88 -5.66 -17.81
C LEU A 63 2.37 -7.10 -18.00
N ARG A 64 2.96 -8.09 -17.30
CA ARG A 64 2.50 -9.48 -17.35
C ARG A 64 1.06 -9.63 -16.89
N ARG A 65 0.68 -8.98 -15.79
CA ARG A 65 -0.70 -9.01 -15.29
C ARG A 65 -1.65 -8.33 -16.26
N ALA A 66 -1.30 -7.15 -16.78
CA ALA A 66 -2.15 -6.39 -17.69
C ALA A 66 -2.50 -7.16 -18.96
N ILE A 67 -1.50 -7.77 -19.62
CA ILE A 67 -1.74 -8.53 -20.86
C ILE A 67 -2.42 -9.88 -20.61
N ALA A 68 -2.52 -10.34 -19.38
CA ALA A 68 -3.30 -11.53 -19.03
C ALA A 68 -4.82 -11.25 -19.02
N HIS A 69 -5.22 -9.98 -18.95
CA HIS A 69 -6.63 -9.59 -19.02
C HIS A 69 -7.18 -9.72 -20.43
N PRO A 70 -8.38 -10.28 -20.60
CA PRO A 70 -9.02 -10.40 -21.91
C PRO A 70 -9.18 -9.02 -22.59
N GLY A 71 -8.75 -8.95 -23.85
CA GLY A 71 -8.89 -7.75 -24.66
C GLY A 71 -7.93 -6.60 -24.28
N VAL A 72 -6.88 -6.84 -23.50
CA VAL A 72 -5.80 -5.87 -23.26
C VAL A 72 -4.58 -6.26 -24.07
N GLU A 73 -4.06 -5.35 -24.89
CA GLU A 73 -2.92 -5.58 -25.77
C GLU A 73 -1.86 -4.49 -25.57
N CYS A 74 -0.65 -4.88 -25.16
CA CYS A 74 0.49 -3.98 -25.16
C CYS A 74 1.02 -3.82 -26.59
N VAL A 75 0.98 -2.58 -27.11
CA VAL A 75 1.37 -2.26 -28.49
C VAL A 75 2.67 -1.47 -28.56
N ALA A 76 3.06 -0.82 -27.48
CA ALA A 76 4.31 -0.07 -27.39
C ALA A 76 4.84 -0.05 -25.95
N ALA A 77 6.16 0.06 -25.80
CA ALA A 77 6.83 0.23 -24.52
C ALA A 77 7.88 1.35 -24.58
N CYS A 78 8.01 2.06 -23.47
CA CYS A 78 9.03 3.07 -23.28
C CYS A 78 9.86 2.77 -22.04
N ASP A 79 11.16 2.73 -22.20
CA ASP A 79 12.13 2.73 -21.09
C ASP A 79 13.40 3.44 -21.54
N LEU A 80 14.10 4.03 -20.62
CA LEU A 80 15.35 4.77 -20.91
C LEU A 80 16.56 3.84 -21.04
N TRP A 81 16.42 2.58 -20.59
CA TRP A 81 17.44 1.55 -20.76
C TRP A 81 17.04 0.51 -21.80
N ASP A 82 17.86 0.34 -22.85
CA ASP A 82 17.58 -0.53 -23.99
C ASP A 82 17.36 -2.01 -23.61
N GLY A 83 18.03 -2.48 -22.54
CA GLY A 83 17.81 -3.85 -22.04
C GLY A 83 16.36 -4.15 -21.66
N ARG A 84 15.59 -3.13 -21.28
CA ARG A 84 14.18 -3.26 -20.95
C ARG A 84 13.25 -3.24 -22.17
N HIS A 85 13.73 -2.75 -23.32
CA HIS A 85 13.02 -2.91 -24.58
C HIS A 85 12.95 -4.39 -24.97
N THR A 86 14.08 -5.10 -24.84
CA THR A 86 14.11 -6.55 -25.05
C THR A 86 13.18 -7.28 -24.08
N LEU A 87 13.25 -6.95 -22.79
CA LEU A 87 12.37 -7.53 -21.76
C LEU A 87 10.88 -7.32 -22.06
N ALA A 88 10.49 -6.11 -22.51
CA ALA A 88 9.10 -5.82 -22.87
C ALA A 88 8.62 -6.72 -24.01
N GLN A 89 9.43 -6.92 -25.06
CA GLN A 89 9.09 -7.77 -26.19
C GLN A 89 9.03 -9.26 -25.80
N GLU A 90 9.94 -9.70 -24.92
CA GLU A 90 9.90 -11.07 -24.36
C GLU A 90 8.62 -11.32 -23.56
N ILE A 91 8.19 -10.36 -22.73
CA ILE A 91 6.95 -10.48 -21.94
C ILE A 91 5.73 -10.51 -22.87
N VAL A 92 5.67 -9.64 -23.87
CA VAL A 92 4.55 -9.56 -24.82
C VAL A 92 4.53 -10.77 -25.78
N GLY A 93 5.68 -11.43 -25.98
CA GLY A 93 5.82 -12.60 -26.85
C GLY A 93 5.83 -12.29 -28.35
N LYS A 94 5.94 -11.02 -28.74
CA LYS A 94 6.04 -10.56 -30.14
C LYS A 94 6.77 -9.22 -30.21
N PRO A 95 7.31 -8.82 -31.36
CA PRO A 95 7.85 -7.50 -31.57
C PRO A 95 6.77 -6.42 -31.34
N ILE A 96 7.11 -5.40 -30.56
CA ILE A 96 6.32 -4.20 -30.36
C ILE A 96 7.20 -2.96 -30.57
N LYS A 97 6.59 -1.79 -30.76
CA LYS A 97 7.33 -0.53 -30.80
C LYS A 97 7.98 -0.28 -29.43
N CYS A 98 9.30 -0.07 -29.40
CA CYS A 98 10.03 0.32 -28.21
C CYS A 98 10.76 1.65 -28.47
N THR A 99 10.79 2.52 -27.45
CA THR A 99 11.40 3.85 -27.56
C THR A 99 11.92 4.32 -26.19
N ARG A 100 12.86 5.28 -26.20
CA ARG A 100 13.29 6.02 -25.01
C ARG A 100 12.43 7.28 -24.76
N HIS A 101 11.49 7.62 -25.66
CA HIS A 101 10.70 8.86 -25.65
C HIS A 101 9.23 8.54 -25.41
N TYR A 102 8.77 8.64 -24.15
CA TYR A 102 7.39 8.30 -23.81
C TYR A 102 6.34 9.17 -24.55
N GLN A 103 6.72 10.37 -24.97
CA GLN A 103 5.86 11.26 -25.77
C GLN A 103 5.37 10.59 -27.06
N GLU A 104 6.21 9.73 -27.66
CA GLU A 104 5.80 8.98 -28.86
C GLU A 104 4.64 8.02 -28.59
N LEU A 105 4.50 7.50 -27.36
CA LEU A 105 3.35 6.70 -26.95
C LEU A 105 2.11 7.58 -26.76
N LEU A 106 2.29 8.79 -26.24
CA LEU A 106 1.20 9.74 -26.03
C LEU A 106 0.66 10.29 -27.35
N ASP A 107 1.53 10.53 -28.33
CA ASP A 107 1.18 11.04 -29.66
C ASP A 107 0.49 9.98 -30.53
N ASP A 108 0.70 8.69 -30.24
CA ASP A 108 0.08 7.59 -30.97
C ASP A 108 -1.42 7.50 -30.65
N LYS A 109 -2.26 7.85 -31.64
CA LYS A 109 -3.72 7.84 -31.49
C LYS A 109 -4.31 6.44 -31.40
N SER A 110 -3.55 5.41 -31.72
CA SER A 110 -3.97 4.02 -31.60
C SER A 110 -3.81 3.44 -30.19
N ILE A 111 -3.17 4.17 -29.29
CA ILE A 111 -3.03 3.80 -27.86
C ILE A 111 -4.18 4.44 -27.09
N ASP A 112 -4.93 3.63 -26.35
CA ASP A 112 -6.08 4.07 -25.55
C ASP A 112 -5.65 4.45 -24.14
N ILE A 113 -4.79 3.63 -23.53
CA ILE A 113 -4.39 3.72 -22.13
C ILE A 113 -2.86 3.67 -21.95
N ILE A 114 -2.41 4.29 -20.89
CA ILE A 114 -1.01 4.23 -20.44
C ILE A 114 -0.93 3.49 -19.10
N ILE A 115 0.07 2.63 -18.96
CA ILE A 115 0.52 2.13 -17.66
C ILE A 115 1.89 2.73 -17.36
N ASN A 116 2.01 3.44 -16.26
CA ASN A 116 3.24 4.09 -15.80
C ASN A 116 3.80 3.38 -14.56
N ALA A 117 5.03 2.86 -14.67
CA ALA A 117 5.76 2.23 -13.58
C ALA A 117 7.22 2.72 -13.52
N THR A 118 7.40 4.01 -13.67
CA THR A 118 8.67 4.70 -13.56
C THR A 118 9.07 4.92 -12.08
N PRO A 119 10.26 5.45 -11.76
CA PRO A 119 10.56 5.97 -10.42
C PRO A 119 9.66 7.16 -10.04
N ASP A 120 9.46 7.38 -8.73
CA ASP A 120 8.49 8.35 -8.17
C ASP A 120 8.60 9.75 -8.78
N HIS A 121 9.82 10.25 -9.01
CA HIS A 121 10.07 11.59 -9.53
C HIS A 121 9.60 11.82 -10.99
N TRP A 122 9.16 10.77 -11.67
CA TRP A 122 8.58 10.84 -13.01
C TRP A 122 7.06 10.69 -13.03
N HIS A 123 6.44 10.22 -11.92
CA HIS A 123 5.02 9.88 -11.90
C HIS A 123 4.15 11.06 -12.33
N SER A 124 4.28 12.18 -11.65
CA SER A 124 3.40 13.34 -11.88
C SER A 124 3.46 13.84 -13.31
N LYS A 125 4.68 14.03 -13.84
CA LYS A 125 4.84 14.54 -15.20
C LYS A 125 4.18 13.62 -16.24
N ILE A 126 4.40 12.31 -16.13
CA ILE A 126 3.85 11.34 -17.07
C ILE A 126 2.32 11.29 -16.95
N VAL A 127 1.76 11.34 -15.74
CA VAL A 127 0.30 11.34 -15.55
C VAL A 127 -0.33 12.59 -16.15
N VAL A 128 0.21 13.77 -15.86
CA VAL A 128 -0.30 15.05 -16.41
C VAL A 128 -0.21 15.07 -17.92
N ASP A 129 0.91 14.66 -18.51
CA ASP A 129 1.11 14.62 -19.95
C ASP A 129 0.16 13.60 -20.60
N SER A 130 -0.07 12.42 -19.98
CA SER A 130 -1.01 11.42 -20.48
C SER A 130 -2.44 11.94 -20.50
N CYS A 131 -2.89 12.58 -19.40
CA CYS A 131 -4.20 13.21 -19.34
C CYS A 131 -4.36 14.28 -20.42
N ASN A 132 -3.34 15.12 -20.64
CA ASN A 132 -3.36 16.17 -21.67
C ASN A 132 -3.37 15.59 -23.09
N ALA A 133 -2.75 14.43 -23.31
CA ALA A 133 -2.79 13.70 -24.58
C ALA A 133 -4.10 12.92 -24.82
N GLY A 134 -5.02 12.96 -23.84
CA GLY A 134 -6.32 12.28 -23.91
C GLY A 134 -6.27 10.79 -23.58
N LYS A 135 -5.22 10.33 -22.87
CA LYS A 135 -5.07 8.93 -22.44
C LYS A 135 -5.61 8.76 -21.02
N ASP A 136 -6.30 7.64 -20.77
CA ASP A 136 -6.55 7.18 -19.42
C ASP A 136 -5.29 6.48 -18.90
N ILE A 137 -5.03 6.56 -17.59
CA ILE A 137 -3.74 6.11 -17.06
C ILE A 137 -3.86 5.38 -15.73
N TYR A 138 -3.20 4.23 -15.66
CA TYR A 138 -2.81 3.58 -14.42
C TYR A 138 -1.38 3.99 -14.09
N THR A 139 -1.13 4.49 -12.89
CA THR A 139 0.23 4.84 -12.45
C THR A 139 0.57 4.17 -11.13
N GLU A 140 1.79 3.65 -11.05
CA GLU A 140 2.28 3.06 -9.79
C GLU A 140 2.29 4.08 -8.65
N LYS A 141 2.17 3.54 -7.44
CA LYS A 141 2.32 4.28 -6.18
C LYS A 141 3.81 4.57 -5.86
N PRO A 142 4.11 5.58 -5.03
CA PRO A 142 3.20 6.61 -4.56
C PRO A 142 2.83 7.55 -5.70
N MET A 143 1.64 8.13 -5.66
CA MET A 143 1.18 8.99 -6.75
C MET A 143 2.13 10.15 -7.05
N THR A 144 2.82 10.66 -6.02
CA THR A 144 3.63 11.88 -6.13
C THR A 144 4.98 11.75 -5.42
N HIS A 145 5.97 12.46 -5.95
CA HIS A 145 7.26 12.69 -5.32
C HIS A 145 7.27 13.97 -4.46
N GLN A 146 6.41 14.94 -4.79
CA GLN A 146 6.23 16.20 -4.08
C GLN A 146 4.73 16.46 -3.82
N VAL A 147 4.42 17.15 -2.71
CA VAL A 147 3.01 17.42 -2.32
C VAL A 147 2.22 18.20 -3.40
N SER A 148 2.85 19.19 -4.04
CA SER A 148 2.18 20.01 -5.06
C SER A 148 1.73 19.24 -6.29
N GLU A 149 2.44 18.20 -6.66
CA GLU A 149 2.22 17.40 -7.86
C GLU A 149 0.84 16.73 -7.90
N GLY A 150 0.30 16.36 -6.74
CA GLY A 150 -1.00 15.69 -6.65
C GLY A 150 -2.15 16.58 -7.10
N PHE A 151 -2.07 17.88 -6.83
CA PHE A 151 -3.08 18.84 -7.27
C PHE A 151 -3.01 19.07 -8.79
N ASP A 152 -1.83 19.02 -9.38
CA ASP A 152 -1.66 19.12 -10.83
C ASP A 152 -2.22 17.88 -11.54
N ILE A 153 -2.02 16.68 -10.97
CA ILE A 153 -2.60 15.43 -11.47
C ILE A 153 -4.12 15.49 -11.43
N ILE A 154 -4.72 15.85 -10.28
CA ILE A 154 -6.18 15.96 -10.12
C ILE A 154 -6.75 16.94 -11.14
N ALA A 155 -6.16 18.13 -11.24
CA ALA A 155 -6.62 19.16 -12.19
C ALA A 155 -6.49 18.72 -13.66
N ALA A 156 -5.44 17.95 -14.00
CA ALA A 156 -5.27 17.42 -15.35
C ALA A 156 -6.31 16.33 -15.68
N ALA A 157 -6.56 15.42 -14.74
CA ALA A 157 -7.55 14.36 -14.87
C ALA A 157 -8.97 14.95 -15.06
N GLU A 158 -9.37 15.88 -14.21
CA GLU A 158 -10.68 16.56 -14.27
C GLU A 158 -10.86 17.35 -15.57
N ARG A 159 -9.90 18.23 -15.90
CA ARG A 159 -9.96 19.09 -17.09
C ARG A 159 -10.10 18.28 -18.37
N ASN A 160 -9.40 17.15 -18.47
CA ASN A 160 -9.39 16.30 -19.64
C ASN A 160 -10.38 15.13 -19.55
N ARG A 161 -11.11 14.99 -18.44
CA ARG A 161 -12.05 13.89 -18.18
C ARG A 161 -11.39 12.52 -18.36
N ARG A 162 -10.18 12.38 -17.83
CA ARG A 162 -9.41 11.13 -17.89
C ARG A 162 -9.57 10.32 -16.62
N ILE A 163 -9.59 9.02 -16.80
CA ILE A 163 -9.58 8.06 -15.72
C ILE A 163 -8.13 7.88 -15.26
N VAL A 164 -7.88 8.11 -13.98
CA VAL A 164 -6.58 7.92 -13.33
C VAL A 164 -6.76 6.95 -12.18
N GLU A 165 -6.01 5.87 -12.16
CA GLU A 165 -5.97 4.91 -11.06
C GLU A 165 -4.56 4.77 -10.53
N ILE A 166 -4.44 4.71 -9.19
CA ILE A 166 -3.15 4.64 -8.50
C ILE A 166 -2.87 3.20 -8.07
N GLY A 167 -1.77 2.65 -8.53
CA GLY A 167 -1.40 1.25 -8.44
C GLY A 167 -0.94 0.75 -7.08
N SER A 168 -1.63 1.07 -6.00
CA SER A 168 -1.42 0.43 -4.70
C SER A 168 -2.13 -0.92 -4.62
N GLY A 169 -3.40 -0.99 -5.02
CA GLY A 169 -4.23 -2.18 -5.02
C GLY A 169 -4.65 -2.68 -3.63
N ALA A 170 -4.11 -2.10 -2.57
CA ALA A 170 -4.38 -2.57 -1.22
C ALA A 170 -5.79 -2.20 -0.73
N ALA A 171 -6.35 -1.09 -1.23
CA ALA A 171 -7.73 -0.69 -0.94
C ALA A 171 -8.76 -1.66 -1.52
N ASP A 172 -8.47 -2.29 -2.66
CA ASP A 172 -9.35 -3.23 -3.34
C ASP A 172 -9.19 -4.69 -2.83
N SER A 173 -8.33 -4.92 -1.84
CA SER A 173 -8.20 -6.24 -1.24
C SER A 173 -9.50 -6.65 -0.53
N TRP A 174 -9.82 -7.95 -0.58
CA TRP A 174 -11.00 -8.48 0.10
C TRP A 174 -11.06 -8.09 1.60
N THR A 175 -9.91 -8.12 2.27
CA THR A 175 -9.83 -7.76 3.69
C THR A 175 -10.15 -6.28 3.92
N SER A 176 -9.70 -5.40 3.04
CA SER A 176 -9.99 -3.96 3.13
C SER A 176 -11.48 -3.68 2.89
N ILE A 177 -12.07 -4.27 1.84
CA ILE A 177 -13.48 -4.12 1.50
C ILE A 177 -14.37 -4.70 2.62
N LYS A 178 -14.06 -5.90 3.10
CA LYS A 178 -14.85 -6.56 4.16
C LYS A 178 -14.72 -5.84 5.50
N ALA A 179 -13.53 -5.34 5.84
CA ALA A 179 -13.35 -4.53 7.05
C ALA A 179 -14.17 -3.25 6.98
N ARG A 180 -14.21 -2.57 5.81
CA ARG A 180 -15.07 -1.39 5.60
C ARG A 180 -16.55 -1.71 5.87
N GLU A 181 -17.05 -2.79 5.31
CA GLU A 181 -18.44 -3.25 5.53
C GLU A 181 -18.71 -3.44 7.04
N LEU A 182 -17.84 -4.17 7.73
CA LEU A 182 -17.99 -4.48 9.14
C LEU A 182 -17.87 -3.23 10.03
N ILE A 183 -16.93 -2.35 9.77
CA ILE A 183 -16.78 -1.08 10.51
C ILE A 183 -18.00 -0.18 10.28
N ALA A 184 -18.42 -0.02 9.03
CA ALA A 184 -19.57 0.80 8.67
C ALA A 184 -20.89 0.26 9.26
N SER A 185 -21.03 -1.06 9.44
CA SER A 185 -22.18 -1.66 10.13
C SER A 185 -22.18 -1.45 11.65
N GLY A 186 -21.11 -0.87 12.21
CA GLY A 186 -20.94 -0.64 13.64
C GLY A 186 -20.59 -1.90 14.43
N ALA A 187 -20.04 -2.94 13.78
CA ALA A 187 -19.69 -4.22 14.42
C ALA A 187 -18.73 -4.09 15.61
N ILE A 188 -17.89 -3.03 15.62
CA ILE A 188 -16.97 -2.73 16.72
C ILE A 188 -17.24 -1.35 17.38
N GLY A 189 -18.37 -0.70 17.06
CA GLY A 189 -18.67 0.66 17.51
C GLY A 189 -17.79 1.70 16.80
N ASP A 190 -17.58 2.84 17.43
CA ASP A 190 -16.74 3.93 16.88
C ASP A 190 -15.26 3.55 16.99
N VAL A 191 -14.54 3.61 15.89
CA VAL A 191 -13.08 3.40 15.87
C VAL A 191 -12.39 4.59 16.54
N ARG A 192 -11.47 4.33 17.47
CA ARG A 192 -10.69 5.36 18.18
C ARG A 192 -9.19 5.25 17.99
N THR A 193 -8.72 4.05 17.63
CA THR A 193 -7.31 3.83 17.30
C THR A 193 -7.22 2.77 16.20
N ILE A 194 -6.31 2.99 15.26
CA ILE A 194 -5.91 1.99 14.27
C ILE A 194 -4.41 1.75 14.44
N GLU A 195 -4.00 0.49 14.57
CA GLU A 195 -2.60 0.11 14.63
C GLU A 195 -2.28 -0.81 13.46
N VAL A 196 -1.24 -0.48 12.68
CA VAL A 196 -0.79 -1.30 11.54
C VAL A 196 0.70 -1.54 11.68
N SER A 197 1.14 -2.77 11.43
CA SER A 197 2.55 -3.12 11.47
C SER A 197 2.93 -4.04 10.32
N THR A 198 4.14 -3.81 9.78
CA THR A 198 4.79 -4.71 8.84
C THR A 198 6.30 -4.61 8.97
N GLY A 199 7.01 -5.69 8.65
CA GLY A 199 8.46 -5.71 8.70
C GLY A 199 9.07 -6.69 7.72
N ARG A 200 10.27 -6.35 7.25
CA ARG A 200 11.15 -7.18 6.43
C ARG A 200 12.50 -7.32 7.12
N ASN A 201 13.29 -8.33 6.79
CA ASN A 201 14.61 -8.53 7.39
C ASN A 201 15.61 -9.12 6.40
N THR A 202 15.67 -8.56 5.19
CA THR A 202 16.61 -9.00 4.17
C THR A 202 17.18 -7.82 3.39
N PRO A 203 18.44 -7.91 2.89
CA PRO A 203 18.98 -6.89 2.00
C PRO A 203 18.14 -6.70 0.72
N ASN A 204 17.50 -7.75 0.21
CA ASN A 204 16.58 -7.65 -0.92
C ASN A 204 15.31 -6.87 -0.54
N GLY A 205 14.73 -7.16 0.61
CA GLY A 205 13.57 -6.44 1.14
C GLY A 205 13.82 -4.96 1.42
N ALA A 206 15.09 -4.58 1.62
CA ALA A 206 15.55 -3.22 1.79
C ALA A 206 16.12 -2.59 0.49
N TRP A 207 16.07 -3.30 -0.64
CA TRP A 207 16.65 -2.95 -1.95
C TRP A 207 18.18 -2.79 -1.94
N GLU A 208 18.87 -3.23 -0.90
CA GLU A 208 20.32 -3.10 -0.76
C GLU A 208 21.11 -4.18 -1.56
N SER A 209 20.48 -5.31 -1.88
CA SER A 209 21.10 -6.35 -2.71
C SER A 209 20.94 -6.12 -4.23
N TRP A 210 20.18 -5.11 -4.62
CA TRP A 210 19.95 -4.84 -6.04
C TRP A 210 21.21 -4.30 -6.70
N MET A 211 21.67 -5.01 -7.72
CA MET A 211 22.89 -4.68 -8.44
C MET A 211 22.57 -4.20 -9.86
N PRO A 212 23.39 -3.30 -10.40
CA PRO A 212 23.28 -2.93 -11.81
C PRO A 212 23.37 -4.17 -12.70
N PRO A 213 22.51 -4.29 -13.71
CA PRO A 213 22.58 -5.40 -14.64
C PRO A 213 23.90 -5.36 -15.41
N PRO A 214 24.47 -6.53 -15.80
CA PRO A 214 25.67 -6.59 -16.61
C PRO A 214 25.50 -5.80 -17.91
N GLY A 215 26.51 -5.02 -18.27
CA GLY A 215 26.51 -4.22 -19.49
C GLY A 215 25.75 -2.90 -19.43
N LEU A 216 25.16 -2.53 -18.28
CA LEU A 216 24.55 -1.21 -18.11
C LEU A 216 25.62 -0.11 -18.21
N SER A 217 25.44 0.83 -19.13
CA SER A 217 26.38 1.90 -19.41
C SER A 217 25.67 3.18 -19.87
N PRO A 218 26.36 4.33 -19.90
CA PRO A 218 25.81 5.57 -20.48
C PRO A 218 25.41 5.45 -21.96
N ASP A 219 25.95 4.50 -22.69
CA ASP A 219 25.64 4.32 -24.12
C ASP A 219 24.25 3.71 -24.33
N ASN A 220 23.80 2.87 -23.40
CA ASN A 220 22.53 2.16 -23.48
C ASN A 220 21.46 2.58 -22.45
N LEU A 221 21.77 3.58 -21.64
CA LEU A 221 20.83 4.24 -20.73
C LEU A 221 20.87 5.76 -20.95
N ASP A 222 19.74 6.36 -21.27
CA ASP A 222 19.66 7.85 -21.28
C ASP A 222 19.59 8.38 -19.82
N TRP A 223 20.79 8.50 -19.23
CA TRP A 223 20.95 8.94 -17.85
C TRP A 223 20.47 10.39 -17.61
N ASN A 224 20.69 11.27 -18.58
CA ASN A 224 20.30 12.68 -18.43
C ASN A 224 18.78 12.84 -18.39
N THR A 225 18.07 12.10 -19.24
CA THR A 225 16.61 12.04 -19.20
C THR A 225 16.14 11.34 -17.94
N TRP A 226 16.80 10.23 -17.52
CA TRP A 226 16.42 9.52 -16.31
C TRP A 226 16.45 10.40 -15.05
N LEU A 227 17.43 11.28 -14.92
CA LEU A 227 17.51 12.25 -13.83
C LEU A 227 16.32 13.22 -13.79
N GLY A 228 15.68 13.51 -14.90
CA GLY A 228 14.54 14.44 -14.96
C GLY A 228 14.89 15.82 -14.37
N ASN A 229 14.11 16.25 -13.39
CA ASN A 229 14.30 17.49 -12.65
C ASN A 229 15.26 17.36 -11.45
N ALA A 230 15.75 16.15 -11.17
CA ALA A 230 16.71 15.93 -10.10
C ALA A 230 18.07 16.59 -10.42
N PRO A 231 18.91 16.83 -9.40
CA PRO A 231 20.25 17.38 -9.60
C PRO A 231 21.05 16.55 -10.62
N LYS A 232 21.70 17.25 -11.56
CA LYS A 232 22.52 16.60 -12.57
C LYS A 232 23.83 16.11 -11.94
N ILE A 233 24.04 14.81 -12.01
CA ILE A 233 25.23 14.12 -11.50
C ILE A 233 25.79 13.19 -12.59
N PRO A 234 27.08 12.82 -12.53
CA PRO A 234 27.64 11.78 -13.39
C PRO A 234 26.85 10.48 -13.30
N PHE A 235 26.92 9.66 -14.34
CA PHE A 235 26.28 8.37 -14.38
C PHE A 235 26.64 7.51 -13.14
N ASP A 236 25.61 7.08 -12.44
CA ASP A 236 25.72 6.26 -11.23
C ASP A 236 24.76 5.05 -11.35
N PRO A 237 25.27 3.88 -11.72
CA PRO A 237 24.45 2.69 -11.93
C PRO A 237 23.82 2.18 -10.62
N ILE A 238 24.43 2.46 -9.46
CA ILE A 238 23.84 2.09 -8.16
C ILE A 238 22.60 2.94 -7.88
N ARG A 239 22.66 4.23 -8.12
CA ARG A 239 21.49 5.12 -7.96
C ARG A 239 20.37 4.75 -8.93
N PHE A 240 20.69 4.31 -10.13
CA PHE A 240 19.70 3.83 -11.09
C PHE A 240 18.89 2.64 -10.56
N VAL A 241 19.54 1.65 -9.97
CA VAL A 241 18.84 0.45 -9.50
C VAL A 241 18.29 0.58 -8.07
N ARG A 242 18.91 1.42 -7.22
CA ARG A 242 18.52 1.63 -5.82
C ARG A 242 17.89 3.01 -5.56
N TRP A 243 17.26 3.58 -6.57
CA TRP A 243 16.72 4.94 -6.57
C TRP A 243 15.79 5.23 -5.36
N ARG A 244 15.11 4.22 -4.82
CA ARG A 244 14.24 4.32 -3.64
C ARG A 244 14.95 4.82 -2.38
N GLY A 245 16.26 4.64 -2.32
CA GLY A 245 17.08 5.10 -1.19
C GLY A 245 17.39 6.59 -1.20
N TYR A 246 17.14 7.31 -2.30
CA TYR A 246 17.58 8.69 -2.48
C TYR A 246 16.41 9.66 -2.64
N LYS A 247 16.47 10.78 -1.90
CA LYS A 247 15.43 11.83 -1.90
C LYS A 247 15.18 12.47 -3.27
N ALA A 248 16.20 12.45 -4.12
CA ALA A 248 16.12 13.01 -5.46
C ALA A 248 15.19 12.23 -6.40
N TYR A 249 14.91 10.95 -6.10
CA TYR A 249 14.22 10.05 -7.03
C TYR A 249 13.03 9.32 -6.42
N GLY A 250 13.04 9.11 -5.11
CA GLY A 250 12.02 8.34 -4.41
C GLY A 250 11.56 9.00 -3.13
N THR A 251 10.61 8.38 -2.47
CA THR A 251 9.96 8.82 -1.22
C THR A 251 10.30 7.92 -0.03
N GLY A 252 11.25 6.98 -0.24
CA GLY A 252 11.71 6.05 0.78
C GLY A 252 10.62 5.08 1.23
N VAL A 253 10.81 4.51 2.41
CA VAL A 253 9.87 3.49 2.94
C VAL A 253 8.46 4.03 3.19
N ALA A 254 8.30 5.35 3.38
CA ALA A 254 6.98 5.95 3.54
C ALA A 254 6.16 5.85 2.24
N GLY A 255 6.71 6.32 1.11
CA GLY A 255 5.99 6.25 -0.16
C GLY A 255 6.03 4.87 -0.81
N ASP A 256 7.07 4.06 -0.57
CA ASP A 256 7.16 2.76 -1.24
C ASP A 256 6.40 1.63 -0.52
N LEU A 257 6.36 1.63 0.81
CA LEU A 257 5.75 0.55 1.60
C LEU A 257 4.58 1.03 2.47
N MET A 258 4.75 2.12 3.23
CA MET A 258 3.71 2.60 4.13
C MET A 258 2.45 3.02 3.37
N VAL A 259 2.58 3.49 2.14
CA VAL A 259 1.45 3.86 1.28
C VAL A 259 0.45 2.72 1.11
N HIS A 260 0.89 1.47 0.99
CA HIS A 260 -0.02 0.32 0.87
C HIS A 260 -0.82 0.09 2.15
N LEU A 261 -0.17 0.25 3.31
CA LEU A 261 -0.85 0.18 4.60
C LEU A 261 -1.89 1.31 4.73
N LEU A 262 -1.50 2.53 4.30
CA LEU A 262 -2.37 3.70 4.30
C LEU A 262 -3.59 3.50 3.39
N THR A 263 -3.42 3.06 2.14
CA THR A 263 -4.55 2.88 1.22
C THR A 263 -5.51 1.80 1.71
N ALA A 264 -5.01 0.68 2.26
CA ALA A 264 -5.84 -0.35 2.87
C ALA A 264 -6.67 0.19 4.05
N LEU A 265 -6.02 0.89 5.00
CA LEU A 265 -6.71 1.43 6.16
C LEU A 265 -7.63 2.61 5.82
N MET A 266 -7.27 3.43 4.84
CA MET A 266 -8.13 4.53 4.39
C MET A 266 -9.45 4.00 3.83
N ASN A 267 -9.41 2.96 2.99
CA ASN A 267 -10.62 2.33 2.52
C ASN A 267 -11.39 1.67 3.65
N SER A 268 -10.74 0.83 4.49
CA SER A 268 -11.39 0.09 5.58
C SER A 268 -12.09 1.00 6.59
N ALA A 269 -11.45 2.12 6.96
CA ALA A 269 -11.98 3.06 7.94
C ALA A 269 -12.80 4.20 7.32
N GLY A 270 -12.95 4.24 5.98
CA GLY A 270 -13.68 5.30 5.28
C GLY A 270 -13.02 6.68 5.36
N ILE A 271 -11.68 6.72 5.40
CA ILE A 271 -10.91 7.96 5.46
C ILE A 271 -10.86 8.61 4.06
N THR A 272 -11.31 9.85 3.98
CA THR A 272 -11.37 10.62 2.72
C THR A 272 -10.47 11.85 2.70
N GLU A 273 -9.83 12.18 3.83
CA GLU A 273 -8.99 13.36 3.97
C GLU A 273 -7.61 12.99 4.51
N PRO A 274 -6.58 13.80 4.25
CA PRO A 274 -5.28 13.62 4.89
C PRO A 274 -5.35 13.78 6.41
N PRO A 275 -4.37 13.23 7.16
CA PRO A 275 -4.31 13.44 8.61
C PRO A 275 -4.06 14.92 8.95
N LEU A 276 -4.56 15.35 10.10
CA LEU A 276 -4.33 16.71 10.61
C LEU A 276 -2.84 16.91 10.97
N ARG A 277 -2.24 15.91 11.59
CA ARG A 277 -0.84 15.91 12.04
C ARG A 277 -0.20 14.55 11.88
N ALA A 278 1.13 14.57 11.73
CA ALA A 278 1.97 13.37 11.76
C ALA A 278 3.14 13.59 12.71
N HIS A 279 3.40 12.60 13.54
CA HIS A 279 4.56 12.54 14.42
C HIS A 279 5.35 11.29 14.09
N SER A 280 6.56 11.47 13.57
CA SER A 280 7.38 10.39 13.04
C SER A 280 8.68 10.23 13.81
N THR A 281 9.08 8.95 14.00
CA THR A 281 10.37 8.59 14.58
C THR A 281 10.95 7.39 13.85
N GLY A 282 12.25 7.16 14.03
CA GLY A 282 12.94 6.04 13.39
C GLY A 282 14.42 6.34 13.18
N GLY A 283 15.02 5.63 12.25
CA GLY A 283 16.44 5.81 11.94
C GLY A 283 16.92 4.90 10.82
N LEU A 284 18.14 5.15 10.39
CA LEU A 284 18.88 4.33 9.47
C LEU A 284 19.90 3.52 10.30
N TYR A 285 19.55 2.29 10.66
CA TYR A 285 20.32 1.49 11.63
C TYR A 285 21.17 0.41 10.97
N VAL A 286 20.64 -0.30 9.99
CA VAL A 286 21.25 -1.50 9.37
C VAL A 286 21.68 -1.24 7.93
N PHE A 287 20.76 -0.80 7.06
CA PHE A 287 20.99 -0.69 5.62
C PHE A 287 21.56 0.67 5.23
N LYS A 288 22.82 0.93 5.60
CA LYS A 288 23.51 2.23 5.46
C LYS A 288 24.34 2.38 4.20
N ALA A 289 24.37 1.33 3.34
CA ALA A 289 25.26 1.32 2.20
C ALA A 289 24.88 2.34 1.12
N ASN A 290 25.88 2.73 0.32
CA ASN A 290 25.72 3.49 -0.91
C ASN A 290 25.03 4.87 -0.76
N GLY A 291 25.13 5.49 0.41
CA GLY A 291 24.60 6.84 0.64
C GLY A 291 23.07 6.89 0.70
N ARG A 292 22.42 5.81 1.13
CA ARG A 292 20.98 5.80 1.42
C ARG A 292 20.63 6.93 2.38
N GLU A 293 19.58 7.66 2.08
CA GLU A 293 19.14 8.84 2.84
C GLU A 293 17.90 8.57 3.70
N TYR A 294 17.07 7.57 3.33
CA TYR A 294 15.83 7.23 4.01
C TYR A 294 16.05 6.20 5.11
N PRO A 295 15.26 6.29 6.21
CA PRO A 295 15.34 5.34 7.32
C PRO A 295 15.00 3.91 6.89
N ASP A 296 15.52 2.93 7.64
CA ASP A 296 15.15 1.51 7.55
C ASP A 296 14.19 1.09 8.67
N VAL A 297 14.00 1.93 9.69
CA VAL A 297 12.93 1.88 10.68
C VAL A 297 12.20 3.20 10.67
N HIS A 298 10.89 3.18 10.41
CA HIS A 298 10.06 4.37 10.31
C HIS A 298 8.70 4.12 10.96
N HIS A 299 8.50 4.71 12.12
CA HIS A 299 7.22 4.68 12.84
C HIS A 299 6.56 6.04 12.78
N VAL A 300 5.23 6.05 12.68
CA VAL A 300 4.46 7.30 12.62
C VAL A 300 3.15 7.17 13.37
N ILE A 301 2.75 8.26 14.04
CA ILE A 301 1.42 8.45 14.59
C ILE A 301 0.77 9.58 13.78
N TYR A 302 -0.40 9.30 13.23
CA TYR A 302 -1.24 10.29 12.56
C TYR A 302 -2.44 10.63 13.42
N ASP A 303 -2.74 11.91 13.56
CA ASP A 303 -3.96 12.39 14.19
C ASP A 303 -5.01 12.71 13.12
N TYR A 304 -6.16 12.09 13.25
CA TYR A 304 -7.40 12.43 12.58
C TYR A 304 -8.38 13.06 13.59
N PRO A 305 -9.49 13.69 13.15
CA PRO A 305 -10.40 14.36 14.09
C PRO A 305 -10.95 13.44 15.20
N GLU A 306 -11.25 12.19 14.91
CA GLU A 306 -11.95 11.28 15.80
C GLU A 306 -11.12 10.08 16.28
N PHE A 307 -9.95 9.83 15.69
CA PHE A 307 -9.11 8.69 15.99
C PHE A 307 -7.63 8.93 15.63
N GLN A 308 -6.79 8.04 16.09
CA GLN A 308 -5.37 8.00 15.74
C GLN A 308 -5.03 6.77 14.91
N VAL A 309 -4.03 6.93 14.04
CA VAL A 309 -3.41 5.81 13.31
C VAL A 309 -1.95 5.68 13.70
N ILE A 310 -1.54 4.49 14.09
CA ILE A 310 -0.16 4.15 14.47
C ILE A 310 0.39 3.18 13.42
N ILE A 311 1.42 3.56 12.70
CA ILE A 311 2.08 2.67 11.74
C ILE A 311 3.50 2.36 12.20
N LYS A 312 3.81 1.06 12.28
CA LYS A 312 5.14 0.54 12.61
C LYS A 312 5.70 -0.15 11.36
N LEU A 313 6.67 0.46 10.73
CA LEU A 313 7.34 -0.07 9.54
C LEU A 313 8.83 -0.25 9.83
N MET A 314 9.36 -1.43 9.53
CA MET A 314 10.78 -1.72 9.70
C MET A 314 11.31 -2.67 8.62
N LEU A 315 12.56 -2.46 8.22
CA LEU A 315 13.28 -3.35 7.30
C LEU A 315 14.30 -4.23 8.03
N THR A 316 14.34 -4.14 9.37
CA THR A 316 15.35 -4.73 10.23
C THR A 316 14.86 -5.94 11.03
N CYS A 317 13.58 -6.24 10.94
CA CYS A 317 12.94 -7.39 11.56
C CYS A 317 11.73 -7.82 10.73
N GLU A 318 11.68 -9.08 10.33
CA GLU A 318 10.54 -9.64 9.62
C GLU A 318 9.37 -9.85 10.59
N THR A 319 8.23 -9.29 10.25
CA THR A 319 6.97 -9.48 10.96
C THR A 319 5.84 -9.71 9.98
N HIS A 320 4.81 -10.45 10.40
CA HIS A 320 3.60 -10.53 9.60
C HIS A 320 2.90 -9.18 9.57
N GLU A 321 2.34 -8.84 8.40
CA GLU A 321 1.48 -7.68 8.30
C GLU A 321 0.21 -7.91 9.13
N SER A 322 -0.11 -6.91 9.96
CA SER A 322 -1.33 -6.92 10.76
C SER A 322 -1.91 -5.52 10.89
N ALA A 323 -3.25 -5.46 10.91
CA ALA A 323 -3.99 -4.23 11.21
C ALA A 323 -5.02 -4.50 12.31
N LYS A 324 -5.10 -3.57 13.28
CA LYS A 324 -6.02 -3.63 14.41
C LYS A 324 -6.82 -2.35 14.49
N TYR A 325 -8.14 -2.48 14.52
CA TYR A 325 -9.08 -1.37 14.65
C TYR A 325 -9.75 -1.48 16.03
N TYR A 326 -9.38 -0.57 16.92
CA TYR A 326 -9.88 -0.51 18.29
C TYR A 326 -11.13 0.37 18.32
N GLY A 327 -12.27 -0.26 18.45
CA GLY A 327 -13.56 0.39 18.53
C GLY A 327 -14.14 0.39 19.94
N THR A 328 -15.16 1.22 20.17
CA THR A 328 -15.81 1.36 21.48
C THR A 328 -16.61 0.12 21.91
N ARG A 329 -16.87 -0.81 20.98
CA ARG A 329 -17.62 -2.05 21.23
C ARG A 329 -16.89 -3.31 20.74
N GLY A 330 -15.62 -3.23 20.45
CA GLY A 330 -14.84 -4.39 20.02
C GLY A 330 -13.54 -4.05 19.34
N LEU A 331 -12.80 -5.11 19.04
CA LEU A 331 -11.56 -5.09 18.27
C LEU A 331 -11.79 -5.84 16.96
N LEU A 332 -11.45 -5.22 15.83
CA LEU A 332 -11.31 -5.90 14.54
C LEU A 332 -9.82 -6.06 14.24
N GLU A 333 -9.39 -7.28 14.00
CA GLU A 333 -8.01 -7.62 13.67
C GLU A 333 -7.94 -8.28 12.30
N ILE A 334 -6.99 -7.81 11.47
CA ILE A 334 -6.66 -8.39 10.16
C ILE A 334 -5.25 -8.95 10.25
N ALA A 335 -5.11 -10.26 10.04
CA ALA A 335 -3.81 -10.92 10.01
C ALA A 335 -3.88 -12.15 9.08
N GLY A 336 -2.85 -12.32 8.21
CA GLY A 336 -2.77 -13.47 7.31
C GLY A 336 -3.99 -13.66 6.40
N GLY A 337 -4.63 -12.56 5.95
CA GLY A 337 -5.82 -12.61 5.09
C GLY A 337 -7.12 -12.97 5.81
N VAL A 338 -7.10 -13.02 7.15
CA VAL A 338 -8.26 -13.34 7.99
C VAL A 338 -8.66 -12.11 8.78
N ILE A 339 -9.98 -11.88 8.92
CA ILE A 339 -10.54 -10.85 9.79
C ILE A 339 -11.14 -11.54 11.01
N THR A 340 -10.76 -11.07 12.20
CA THR A 340 -11.34 -11.52 13.47
C THR A 340 -11.95 -10.32 14.19
N ILE A 341 -13.22 -10.42 14.58
CA ILE A 341 -13.86 -9.45 15.46
C ILE A 341 -13.95 -10.06 16.86
N THR A 342 -13.42 -9.36 17.85
CA THR A 342 -13.60 -9.68 19.27
C THR A 342 -14.53 -8.62 19.87
N PRO A 343 -15.82 -8.94 20.07
CA PRO A 343 -16.77 -7.98 20.63
C PRO A 343 -16.44 -7.65 22.09
N GLN A 344 -16.79 -6.44 22.50
CA GLN A 344 -16.70 -5.95 23.88
C GLN A 344 -18.02 -5.22 24.23
N ASP A 345 -18.54 -5.44 25.42
CA ASP A 345 -19.79 -4.81 25.86
C ASP A 345 -19.59 -3.49 26.62
N GLY A 346 -18.34 -3.23 27.05
CA GLY A 346 -17.98 -2.01 27.78
C GLY A 346 -18.61 -1.89 29.17
N LYS A 347 -19.11 -3.02 29.71
CA LYS A 347 -19.72 -3.06 31.05
C LYS A 347 -18.74 -3.59 32.09
N ASP A 348 -18.76 -2.99 33.25
CA ASP A 348 -17.99 -3.49 34.39
C ASP A 348 -18.68 -4.75 34.96
N PRO A 349 -17.94 -5.87 35.13
CA PRO A 349 -18.49 -7.10 35.66
C PRO A 349 -18.67 -7.07 37.20
N ASP A 350 -18.07 -6.12 37.88
CA ASP A 350 -18.08 -5.95 39.31
C ASP A 350 -17.97 -4.45 39.68
N PRO A 351 -18.20 -4.08 40.95
CA PRO A 351 -18.21 -2.68 41.38
C PRO A 351 -16.81 -2.01 41.39
N GLY A 352 -15.78 -2.71 40.91
CA GLY A 352 -14.42 -2.18 40.79
C GLY A 352 -13.64 -2.18 42.14
N TRP A 353 -12.35 -1.90 42.05
CA TRP A 353 -11.41 -2.03 43.16
C TRP A 353 -11.39 -0.87 44.14
N TYR A 354 -11.89 0.29 43.77
CA TYR A 354 -11.86 1.52 44.61
C TYR A 354 -12.62 1.38 45.94
N GLN A 355 -13.60 0.48 45.99
CA GLN A 355 -14.36 0.17 47.17
C GLN A 355 -13.54 -0.54 48.27
N GLN A 356 -12.34 -1.05 47.95
CA GLN A 356 -11.42 -1.60 48.95
C GLN A 356 -10.96 -0.55 49.98
N GLY A 357 -11.08 0.72 49.66
CA GLY A 357 -10.89 1.83 50.61
C GLY A 357 -12.02 2.03 51.62
N TYR A 358 -13.13 1.26 51.52
CA TYR A 358 -14.25 1.40 52.44
C TYR A 358 -14.10 0.43 53.61
N PRO A 359 -14.62 0.82 54.82
CA PRO A 359 -14.79 -0.12 55.93
C PRO A 359 -15.60 -1.36 55.46
N LYS A 360 -15.32 -2.54 56.04
CA LYS A 360 -15.87 -3.81 55.61
C LYS A 360 -17.39 -3.81 55.45
N ALA A 361 -18.13 -3.35 56.44
CA ALA A 361 -19.61 -3.33 56.39
C ALA A 361 -20.15 -2.39 55.28
N MET A 362 -19.46 -1.30 55.04
CA MET A 362 -19.83 -0.35 53.96
C MET A 362 -19.56 -0.96 52.57
N ARG A 363 -18.43 -1.64 52.43
CA ARG A 363 -18.08 -2.33 51.19
C ARG A 363 -19.10 -3.41 50.85
N GLU A 364 -19.41 -4.30 51.79
CA GLU A 364 -20.38 -5.38 51.60
C GLU A 364 -21.79 -4.82 51.25
N ALA A 365 -22.22 -3.73 51.87
CA ALA A 365 -23.48 -3.08 51.54
C ALA A 365 -23.46 -2.46 50.13
N TYR A 366 -22.33 -1.82 49.71
CA TYR A 366 -22.15 -1.26 48.39
C TYR A 366 -22.12 -2.34 47.30
N GLU A 367 -21.35 -3.41 47.48
CA GLU A 367 -21.29 -4.54 46.55
C GLU A 367 -22.67 -5.14 46.30
N LYS A 368 -23.41 -5.39 47.41
CA LYS A 368 -24.77 -5.94 47.30
C LYS A 368 -25.70 -5.03 46.50
N GLN A 369 -25.68 -3.72 46.80
CA GLN A 369 -26.53 -2.78 46.06
C GLN A 369 -26.11 -2.69 44.60
N TRP A 370 -24.80 -2.66 44.31
CA TRP A 370 -24.30 -2.59 42.97
C TRP A 370 -24.78 -3.78 42.11
N HIS A 371 -24.71 -5.00 42.63
CA HIS A 371 -25.22 -6.20 41.96
C HIS A 371 -26.71 -6.16 41.73
N LEU A 372 -27.50 -5.64 42.69
CA LEU A 372 -28.95 -5.48 42.51
C LEU A 372 -29.29 -4.53 41.36
N ASP A 373 -28.46 -3.49 41.19
CA ASP A 373 -28.70 -2.47 40.19
C ASP A 373 -28.17 -2.85 38.79
N HIS A 374 -27.14 -3.71 38.69
CA HIS A 374 -26.40 -3.91 37.43
C HIS A 374 -26.46 -5.34 36.87
N ASP A 375 -26.65 -6.39 37.68
CA ASP A 375 -26.57 -7.78 37.22
C ASP A 375 -27.57 -8.12 36.10
N ALA A 376 -28.72 -7.47 36.08
CA ALA A 376 -29.72 -7.67 35.04
C ALA A 376 -29.25 -7.21 33.65
N GLU A 377 -28.27 -6.29 33.62
CA GLU A 377 -27.68 -5.72 32.38
C GLU A 377 -26.42 -6.42 31.92
N LEU A 378 -25.82 -7.23 32.81
CA LEU A 378 -24.58 -7.93 32.47
C LEU A 378 -24.88 -9.11 31.52
N PRO A 379 -24.01 -9.31 30.53
CA PRO A 379 -24.17 -10.45 29.61
C PRO A 379 -23.91 -11.76 30.36
N LYS A 380 -24.77 -12.71 30.20
CA LYS A 380 -24.68 -14.07 30.82
C LYS A 380 -23.44 -14.85 30.32
N LYS A 381 -22.91 -14.49 29.15
CA LYS A 381 -21.74 -15.11 28.53
C LYS A 381 -20.96 -14.03 27.79
N LYS A 382 -19.63 -14.04 27.91
CA LYS A 382 -18.78 -13.16 27.06
C LYS A 382 -19.02 -13.48 25.60
N PRO A 383 -19.16 -12.45 24.74
CA PRO A 383 -19.26 -12.67 23.31
C PRO A 383 -18.05 -13.42 22.76
N GLU A 384 -18.30 -14.37 21.88
CA GLU A 384 -17.22 -15.12 21.22
C GLU A 384 -16.70 -14.34 20.02
N PRO A 385 -15.39 -14.46 19.70
CA PRO A 385 -14.85 -13.88 18.48
C PRO A 385 -15.52 -14.44 17.22
N VAL A 386 -15.72 -13.57 16.23
CA VAL A 386 -16.27 -13.92 14.91
C VAL A 386 -15.16 -13.84 13.88
N VAL A 387 -14.99 -14.88 13.08
CA VAL A 387 -13.92 -15.00 12.10
C VAL A 387 -14.47 -14.97 10.68
N TYR A 388 -13.90 -14.11 9.84
CA TYR A 388 -14.23 -14.02 8.42
C TYR A 388 -13.00 -14.38 7.58
N ARG A 389 -13.22 -15.18 6.54
CA ARG A 389 -12.20 -15.63 5.60
C ARG A 389 -12.61 -15.28 4.18
N ASN A 390 -11.63 -15.01 3.32
CA ASN A 390 -11.89 -14.79 1.90
C ASN A 390 -12.57 -16.05 1.32
N PRO A 391 -13.73 -15.92 0.68
CA PRO A 391 -14.34 -17.04 -0.05
C PRO A 391 -13.41 -17.49 -1.19
N GLU A 392 -13.30 -18.80 -1.38
CA GLU A 392 -12.59 -19.36 -2.53
C GLU A 392 -13.61 -19.96 -3.52
N PRO A 393 -13.44 -19.74 -4.84
CA PRO A 393 -12.43 -18.86 -5.49
C PRO A 393 -12.69 -17.38 -5.23
N ALA A 394 -11.62 -16.57 -5.30
CA ALA A 394 -11.73 -15.11 -5.21
C ALA A 394 -12.75 -14.60 -6.24
N GLN A 395 -13.66 -13.76 -5.80
CA GLN A 395 -14.72 -13.20 -6.65
C GLN A 395 -14.41 -11.73 -6.96
N GLY A 396 -14.78 -11.30 -8.16
CA GLY A 396 -14.63 -9.91 -8.60
C GLY A 396 -13.42 -9.67 -9.51
N LEU A 397 -13.24 -8.42 -9.88
CA LEU A 397 -12.10 -7.95 -10.66
C LEU A 397 -10.93 -7.67 -9.72
N ASP A 398 -9.71 -7.94 -10.18
CA ASP A 398 -8.53 -7.42 -9.52
C ASP A 398 -8.38 -5.91 -9.80
N HIS A 399 -7.43 -5.28 -9.15
CA HIS A 399 -7.19 -3.84 -9.25
C HIS A 399 -6.99 -3.35 -10.71
N LEU A 400 -6.20 -4.04 -11.53
CA LEU A 400 -6.06 -3.73 -12.96
C LEU A 400 -7.36 -3.97 -13.74
N GLY A 401 -8.10 -5.02 -13.39
CA GLY A 401 -9.40 -5.31 -14.00
C GLY A 401 -10.43 -4.21 -13.74
N ILE A 402 -10.42 -3.62 -12.54
CA ILE A 402 -11.26 -2.46 -12.19
C ILE A 402 -10.91 -1.27 -13.09
N PHE A 403 -9.62 -0.97 -13.28
CA PHE A 403 -9.18 0.08 -14.20
C PHE A 403 -9.66 -0.15 -15.62
N PHE A 404 -9.43 -1.34 -16.18
CA PHE A 404 -9.84 -1.65 -17.55
C PHE A 404 -11.36 -1.58 -17.73
N GLU A 405 -12.12 -2.04 -16.73
CA GLU A 405 -13.59 -1.94 -16.75
C GLU A 405 -14.06 -0.48 -16.65
N ALA A 406 -13.42 0.32 -15.78
CA ALA A 406 -13.71 1.75 -15.68
C ALA A 406 -13.49 2.47 -17.03
N VAL A 407 -12.39 2.14 -17.72
CA VAL A 407 -12.09 2.72 -19.04
C VAL A 407 -13.10 2.28 -20.09
N ARG A 408 -13.44 0.99 -20.18
CA ARG A 408 -14.41 0.46 -21.15
C ARG A 408 -15.80 1.06 -20.98
N THR A 409 -16.23 1.15 -19.73
CA THR A 409 -17.59 1.66 -19.39
C THR A 409 -17.64 3.16 -19.23
N ARG A 410 -16.49 3.85 -19.26
CA ARG A 410 -16.36 5.28 -18.92
C ARG A 410 -16.95 5.64 -17.56
N ASN A 411 -16.87 4.71 -16.60
CA ASN A 411 -17.38 4.87 -15.25
C ASN A 411 -16.25 4.97 -14.21
N PRO A 412 -15.73 6.18 -13.91
CA PRO A 412 -14.68 6.37 -12.92
C PRO A 412 -15.13 6.04 -11.49
N LYS A 413 -16.43 5.90 -11.22
CA LYS A 413 -16.96 5.67 -9.85
C LYS A 413 -16.66 4.28 -9.30
N ILE A 414 -16.25 3.34 -10.14
CA ILE A 414 -15.86 2.00 -9.68
C ILE A 414 -14.42 1.96 -9.16
N ILE A 415 -13.63 2.99 -9.44
CA ILE A 415 -12.23 3.09 -8.97
C ILE A 415 -12.22 3.55 -7.53
N THR A 416 -11.58 2.79 -6.67
CA THR A 416 -11.36 3.14 -5.26
C THR A 416 -10.15 4.07 -5.11
N GLU A 417 -9.06 3.75 -5.78
CA GLU A 417 -7.79 4.48 -5.67
C GLU A 417 -7.64 5.51 -6.82
N ASP A 418 -8.58 6.43 -6.92
CA ASP A 418 -8.53 7.53 -7.88
C ASP A 418 -7.45 8.57 -7.51
N ALA A 419 -7.30 9.62 -8.33
CA ALA A 419 -6.30 10.66 -8.11
C ALA A 419 -6.48 11.42 -6.77
N VAL A 420 -7.71 11.60 -6.28
CA VAL A 420 -7.98 12.27 -5.01
C VAL A 420 -7.57 11.37 -3.84
N PHE A 421 -7.99 10.11 -3.88
CA PHE A 421 -7.61 9.12 -2.88
C PHE A 421 -6.09 8.92 -2.83
N GLY A 422 -5.45 8.74 -3.99
CA GLY A 422 -4.00 8.58 -4.11
C GLY A 422 -3.22 9.81 -3.60
N ASN A 423 -3.73 11.02 -3.84
CA ASN A 423 -3.14 12.25 -3.32
C ASN A 423 -3.21 12.30 -1.78
N ASN A 424 -4.34 11.93 -1.18
CA ASN A 424 -4.50 11.93 0.27
C ASN A 424 -3.55 10.92 0.95
N ALA A 425 -3.38 9.74 0.35
CA ALA A 425 -2.40 8.75 0.79
C ALA A 425 -0.95 9.26 0.65
N ALA A 426 -0.63 9.89 -0.49
CA ALA A 426 0.69 10.47 -0.72
C ALA A 426 1.01 11.62 0.24
N ILE A 427 0.05 12.50 0.54
CA ILE A 427 0.20 13.57 1.54
C ILE A 427 0.55 12.96 2.91
N ALA A 428 -0.12 11.90 3.34
CA ALA A 428 0.21 11.23 4.60
C ALA A 428 1.65 10.70 4.61
N CYS A 429 2.12 10.09 3.51
CA CYS A 429 3.52 9.66 3.37
C CYS A 429 4.50 10.84 3.42
N HIS A 430 4.18 11.94 2.75
CA HIS A 430 5.00 13.16 2.79
C HIS A 430 5.04 13.78 4.19
N MET A 431 3.92 13.76 4.94
CA MET A 431 3.88 14.23 6.32
C MET A 431 4.76 13.36 7.24
N ALA A 432 4.75 12.03 7.05
CA ALA A 432 5.66 11.14 7.77
C ALA A 432 7.12 11.50 7.53
N ASN A 433 7.51 11.66 6.25
CA ASN A 433 8.86 12.06 5.89
C ASN A 433 9.22 13.46 6.42
N ALA A 434 8.32 14.44 6.29
CA ALA A 434 8.55 15.80 6.78
C ALA A 434 8.79 15.83 8.30
N SER A 435 7.96 15.12 9.07
CA SER A 435 8.13 14.97 10.52
C SER A 435 9.46 14.29 10.88
N TYR A 436 9.79 13.19 10.21
CA TYR A 436 11.04 12.46 10.47
C TYR A 436 12.28 13.32 10.23
N PHE A 437 12.36 14.02 9.08
CA PHE A 437 13.55 14.80 8.71
C PHE A 437 13.66 16.12 9.48
N SER A 438 12.54 16.77 9.81
CA SER A 438 12.55 17.99 10.62
C SER A 438 12.70 17.71 12.12
N LYS A 439 12.49 16.47 12.56
CA LYS A 439 12.42 16.06 13.98
C LYS A 439 11.35 16.83 14.77
N SER A 440 10.27 17.18 14.10
CA SER A 440 9.15 17.92 14.67
C SER A 440 7.81 17.44 14.10
N VAL A 441 6.71 17.94 14.66
CA VAL A 441 5.37 17.57 14.19
C VAL A 441 5.12 18.15 12.80
N ALA A 442 4.67 17.33 11.86
CA ALA A 442 4.17 17.78 10.56
C ALA A 442 2.66 18.06 10.66
N VAL A 443 2.23 19.23 10.21
CA VAL A 443 0.83 19.69 10.23
C VAL A 443 0.37 19.91 8.79
N TRP A 444 -0.79 19.36 8.44
CA TRP A 444 -1.39 19.59 7.14
C TRP A 444 -2.13 20.93 7.10
N ASP A 445 -1.72 21.82 6.22
CA ASP A 445 -2.41 23.07 5.89
C ASP A 445 -3.24 22.86 4.62
N SER A 446 -4.49 22.46 4.76
CA SER A 446 -5.39 22.17 3.64
C SER A 446 -5.67 23.39 2.75
N LYS A 447 -5.74 24.60 3.35
CA LYS A 447 -5.95 25.84 2.61
C LYS A 447 -4.73 26.23 1.80
N GLY A 448 -3.55 26.10 2.39
CA GLY A 448 -2.27 26.40 1.74
C GLY A 448 -1.76 25.24 0.89
N ARG A 449 -2.41 24.08 0.91
CA ARG A 449 -2.01 22.83 0.21
C ARG A 449 -0.54 22.47 0.46
N LYS A 450 -0.11 22.55 1.72
CA LYS A 450 1.28 22.32 2.11
C LYS A 450 1.41 21.73 3.50
N ILE A 451 2.56 21.09 3.73
CA ILE A 451 2.96 20.60 5.04
C ILE A 451 3.77 21.70 5.74
N ARG A 452 3.41 21.98 6.99
CA ARG A 452 4.19 22.83 7.91
C ARG A 452 4.82 21.93 8.98
N THR A 453 6.01 22.28 9.44
CA THR A 453 6.66 21.64 10.59
C THR A 453 6.74 22.63 11.73
N ALA A 454 6.32 22.19 12.94
CA ALA A 454 6.20 23.03 14.13
C ALA A 454 7.25 22.63 15.19
#